data_789cd4663e1458b1cddb1d45be18b4e1
#
_entry.id   789cd4663e1458b1cddb1d45be18b4e1
#
_cell.length_a   1.000
_cell.length_b   1.000
_cell.length_c   1.000
_cell.angle_alpha   90.00
_cell.angle_beta   90.00
_cell.angle_gamma   90.00
#
_symmetry.space_group_name_H-M   'P 1'
#
loop_
_entity.id
_entity.type
_entity.pdbx_description
1 polymer ?
#
loop_
_entity_poly.entity_id
_entity_poly.type
_entity_poly.pdbx_seq_one_letter_code
_entity_poly.pdbx_strand_id
1 'polypeptide(L)' 'MRHVVVKLVPGKSEEQKTRLAEEITKDIMNVLNYGEEAVSVAFEEVEPQDWAEKVYRPEIQGKWDKVYKKPGYNPFEE' A
#
# COMPACT_ATOMS: atom_id res chain seq x y z
N MET A 1 1.49 17.73 -3.73
CA MET A 1 2.40 16.57 -3.69
C MET A 1 1.70 15.37 -3.07
N ARG A 2 1.92 14.19 -3.63
CA ARG A 2 1.30 12.94 -3.16
C ARG A 2 2.35 11.86 -3.10
N HIS A 3 2.39 11.13 -2.01
CA HIS A 3 3.33 10.02 -1.82
C HIS A 3 2.57 8.79 -1.37
N VAL A 4 2.73 7.71 -2.12
CA VAL A 4 2.07 6.43 -1.85
C VAL A 4 3.11 5.41 -1.43
N VAL A 5 2.88 4.74 -0.33
CA VAL A 5 3.71 3.61 0.08
C VAL A 5 2.86 2.35 0.05
N VAL A 6 3.30 1.37 -0.73
CA VAL A 6 2.65 0.06 -0.80
C VAL A 6 3.45 -0.89 0.08
N LYS A 7 2.83 -1.39 1.14
CA LYS A 7 3.43 -2.42 1.99
C LYS A 7 2.91 -3.77 1.55
N LEU A 8 3.82 -4.71 1.33
CA LEU A 8 3.46 -6.02 0.82
C LEU A 8 4.46 -7.06 1.31
N VAL A 9 4.06 -8.32 1.30
CA VAL A 9 5.00 -9.41 1.58
C VAL A 9 5.91 -9.62 0.38
N PRO A 10 7.14 -10.12 0.59
CA PRO A 10 8.06 -10.41 -0.52
C PRO A 10 7.51 -11.45 -1.48
N GLY A 11 8.01 -11.45 -2.71
CA GLY A 11 7.67 -12.46 -3.70
C GLY A 11 7.24 -11.92 -5.06
N LYS A 12 7.02 -10.62 -5.16
CA LYS A 12 6.66 -10.00 -6.45
C LYS A 12 7.91 -9.51 -7.16
N SER A 13 7.91 -9.60 -8.48
CA SER A 13 9.06 -9.17 -9.29
C SER A 13 9.17 -7.65 -9.35
N GLU A 14 10.36 -7.18 -9.72
CA GLU A 14 10.56 -5.75 -9.95
C GLU A 14 9.68 -5.25 -11.08
N GLU A 15 9.47 -6.08 -12.12
CA GLU A 15 8.60 -5.72 -13.22
C GLU A 15 7.15 -5.51 -12.77
N GLN A 16 6.63 -6.39 -11.91
CA GLN A 16 5.28 -6.25 -11.36
C GLN A 16 5.15 -5.00 -10.51
N LYS A 17 6.15 -4.72 -9.68
CA LYS A 17 6.14 -3.52 -8.83
C LYS A 17 6.22 -2.25 -9.66
N THR A 18 7.05 -2.23 -10.69
CA THR A 18 7.18 -1.08 -11.58
C THR A 18 5.85 -0.81 -12.29
N ARG A 19 5.20 -1.86 -12.79
CA ARG A 19 3.90 -1.71 -13.45
C ARG A 19 2.84 -1.19 -12.49
N LEU A 20 2.83 -1.71 -11.27
CA LEU A 20 1.86 -1.24 -10.26
C LEU A 20 2.09 0.23 -9.94
N ALA A 21 3.35 0.65 -9.79
CA ALA A 21 3.67 2.05 -9.54
C ALA A 21 3.16 2.96 -10.67
N GLU A 22 3.31 2.52 -11.93
CA GLU A 22 2.81 3.26 -13.08
C GLU A 22 1.29 3.39 -13.06
N GLU A 23 0.58 2.32 -12.73
CA GLU A 23 -0.87 2.33 -12.66
C GLU A 23 -1.37 3.20 -11.51
N ILE A 24 -0.73 3.14 -10.34
CA ILE A 24 -1.08 4.00 -9.21
C ILE A 24 -0.88 5.47 -9.59
N THR A 25 0.21 5.80 -10.27
CA THR A 25 0.49 7.16 -10.71
C THR A 25 -0.59 7.66 -11.66
N LYS A 26 -0.98 6.84 -12.63
CA LYS A 26 -2.05 7.19 -13.56
C LYS A 26 -3.38 7.43 -12.85
N ASP A 27 -3.72 6.59 -11.89
CA ASP A 27 -4.96 6.73 -11.14
C ASP A 27 -4.99 8.04 -10.35
N ILE A 28 -3.89 8.38 -9.69
CA ILE A 28 -3.79 9.64 -8.94
C ILE A 28 -3.93 10.83 -9.87
N MET A 29 -3.26 10.79 -11.01
CA MET A 29 -3.36 11.86 -12.01
C MET A 29 -4.79 12.05 -12.49
N ASN A 30 -5.48 10.96 -12.78
CA ASN A 30 -6.83 11.00 -13.33
C ASN A 30 -7.90 11.35 -12.30
N VAL A 31 -7.79 10.81 -11.09
CA VAL A 31 -8.81 10.99 -10.06
C VAL A 31 -8.63 12.30 -9.30
N LEU A 32 -7.38 12.65 -8.98
CA LEU A 32 -7.08 13.83 -8.18
C LEU A 32 -6.62 15.04 -8.99
N ASN A 33 -6.47 14.90 -10.30
CA ASN A 33 -6.08 15.99 -11.19
C ASN A 33 -4.70 16.57 -10.91
N TYR A 34 -3.72 15.70 -10.69
CA TYR A 34 -2.33 16.11 -10.47
C TYR A 34 -1.46 15.72 -11.66
N GLY A 35 -0.38 16.47 -11.88
CA GLY A 35 0.62 16.10 -12.88
C GLY A 35 1.53 15.00 -12.32
N GLU A 36 2.21 14.28 -13.21
CA GLU A 36 3.09 13.18 -12.86
C GLU A 36 4.16 13.59 -11.84
N GLU A 37 4.69 14.79 -11.97
CA GLU A 37 5.78 15.31 -11.14
C GLU A 37 5.38 15.47 -9.66
N ALA A 38 4.08 15.47 -9.37
CA ALA A 38 3.58 15.62 -8.00
C ALA A 38 3.34 14.28 -7.30
N VAL A 39 3.63 13.16 -7.97
CA VAL A 39 3.33 11.82 -7.46
C VAL A 39 4.61 11.01 -7.28
N SER A 40 4.75 10.37 -6.13
CA SER A 40 5.80 9.39 -5.88
C SER A 40 5.21 8.13 -5.28
N VAL A 41 5.80 6.98 -5.63
CA VAL A 41 5.34 5.68 -5.16
C VAL A 41 6.54 4.88 -4.69
N ALA A 42 6.45 4.32 -3.50
CA ALA A 42 7.49 3.47 -2.93
C ALA A 42 6.90 2.13 -2.50
N PHE A 43 7.73 1.12 -2.45
CA PHE A 43 7.34 -0.20 -1.97
C PHE A 43 8.16 -0.56 -0.75
N GLU A 44 7.51 -1.15 0.24
CA GLU A 44 8.15 -1.60 1.46
C GLU A 44 7.75 -3.04 1.70
N GLU A 45 8.71 -3.96 1.61
CA GLU A 45 8.45 -5.37 1.83
C GLU A 45 8.55 -5.71 3.31
N VAL A 46 7.54 -6.44 3.80
CA VAL A 46 7.45 -6.86 5.19
C VAL A 46 7.27 -8.38 5.20
N GLU A 47 8.09 -9.08 5.98
CA GLU A 47 8.02 -10.53 6.06
C GLU A 47 6.65 -10.98 6.59
N PRO A 48 6.12 -12.12 6.11
CA PRO A 48 4.81 -12.60 6.56
C PRO A 48 4.69 -12.74 8.08
N GLN A 49 5.74 -13.21 8.75
CA GLN A 49 5.71 -13.38 10.20
C GLN A 49 5.68 -12.05 10.96
N ASP A 50 6.04 -10.95 10.31
CA ASP A 50 6.05 -9.62 10.91
C ASP A 50 4.80 -8.82 10.57
N TRP A 51 3.99 -9.29 9.64
CA TRP A 51 2.86 -8.52 9.09
C TRP A 51 1.86 -8.09 10.16
N ALA A 52 1.45 -9.03 11.02
CA ALA A 52 0.43 -8.76 12.03
C ALA A 52 0.86 -7.65 12.99
N GLU A 53 2.09 -7.70 13.46
CA GLU A 53 2.57 -6.73 14.45
C GLU A 53 3.09 -5.43 13.85
N LYS A 54 3.67 -5.48 12.65
CA LYS A 54 4.27 -4.29 12.05
C LYS A 54 3.33 -3.53 11.12
N VAL A 55 2.34 -4.20 10.53
CA VAL A 55 1.43 -3.56 9.57
C VAL A 55 0.00 -3.58 10.07
N TYR A 56 -0.55 -4.76 10.34
CA TYR A 56 -1.98 -4.86 10.66
C TYR A 56 -2.32 -4.12 11.95
N ARG A 57 -1.61 -4.36 13.03
CA ARG A 57 -1.91 -3.74 14.32
C ARG A 57 -1.76 -2.22 14.28
N PRO A 58 -0.62 -1.66 13.86
CA PRO A 58 -0.46 -0.20 13.93
C PRO A 58 -1.18 0.56 12.81
N GLU A 59 -1.28 0.01 11.61
CA GLU A 59 -1.72 0.78 10.44
C GLU A 59 -3.12 0.41 9.97
N ILE A 60 -3.61 -0.78 10.25
CA ILE A 60 -4.95 -1.18 9.84
C ILE A 60 -5.88 -1.15 11.05
N GLN A 61 -5.61 -1.96 12.05
CA GLN A 61 -6.42 -2.02 13.26
C GLN A 61 -6.35 -0.70 14.04
N GLY A 62 -5.15 -0.16 14.20
CA GLY A 62 -4.93 1.08 14.95
C GLY A 62 -5.45 2.33 14.27
N LYS A 63 -5.73 2.26 12.96
CA LYS A 63 -6.26 3.39 12.18
C LYS A 63 -7.52 2.97 11.42
N TRP A 64 -8.31 2.11 12.02
CA TRP A 64 -9.45 1.47 11.36
C TRP A 64 -10.40 2.46 10.70
N ASP A 65 -10.69 3.57 11.36
CA ASP A 65 -11.56 4.61 10.83
C ASP A 65 -10.99 5.36 9.62
N LYS A 66 -9.70 5.24 9.38
CA LYS A 66 -9.03 5.87 8.24
C LYS A 66 -8.78 4.93 7.08
N VAL A 67 -9.10 3.65 7.24
CA VAL A 67 -8.91 2.66 6.19
C VAL A 67 -10.12 2.68 5.27
N TYR A 68 -9.92 3.16 4.04
CA TYR A 68 -11.01 3.32 3.07
C TYR A 68 -11.44 1.99 2.48
N LYS A 69 -10.51 1.09 2.24
CA LYS A 69 -10.80 -0.26 1.78
C LYS A 69 -10.30 -1.23 2.83
N LYS A 70 -11.20 -1.76 3.63
CA LYS A 70 -10.83 -2.64 4.73
C LYS A 70 -10.55 -4.06 4.24
N PRO A 71 -9.56 -4.75 4.83
CA PRO A 71 -9.25 -6.12 4.42
C PRO A 71 -10.31 -7.10 4.88
N GLY A 72 -10.42 -8.20 4.13
CA GLY A 72 -11.33 -9.29 4.49
C GLY A 72 -10.72 -10.32 5.42
N TYR A 73 -9.54 -10.04 5.97
CA TYR A 73 -8.85 -10.96 6.89
C TYR A 73 -8.51 -10.24 8.20
N ASN A 74 -8.29 -11.04 9.25
CA ASN A 74 -7.79 -10.55 10.53
C ASN A 74 -6.79 -11.58 11.06
N PRO A 75 -5.48 -11.26 11.11
CA PRO A 75 -4.46 -12.22 11.53
C PRO A 75 -4.51 -12.57 13.02
N PHE A 76 -5.33 -11.87 13.80
CA PHE A 76 -5.50 -12.14 15.22
C PHE A 76 -6.73 -12.97 15.52
N GLU A 77 -7.55 -13.27 14.53
CA GLU A 77 -8.69 -14.19 14.67
C GLU A 77 -8.28 -15.62 14.36
N GLU A 78 -8.79 -16.57 15.11
CA GLU A 78 -8.57 -17.99 14.88
C GLU A 78 -9.56 -18.57 13.87
#